data_86c6582e817840074dc8bd9f696c6302
#
_entry.id   86c6582e817840074dc8bd9f696c6302
#
_cell.length_a   1.000
_cell.length_b   1.000
_cell.length_c   1.000
_cell.angle_alpha   90.00
_cell.angle_beta   90.00
_cell.angle_gamma   90.00
#
_symmetry.space_group_name_H-M   'P 1'
#
loop_
_entity.id
_entity.type
_entity.pdbx_description
1 polymer ?
#
loop_
_entity_poly.entity_id
_entity_poly.type
_entity_poly.pdbx_seq_one_letter_code
_entity_poly.pdbx_strand_id
1 'polypeptide(L)'
;MPSADASTAMNQLSPFGGLEEMAGLIREGNVGSLLNLTDPELVNKAQRIAVEESRLGIPLLMSRDVIHGYKTIFPIPLGQAATFNPQLVEDGARVAAVEASADGIRWTFAPMIDISRDPL
;
A
#
# COMPACT_ATOMS: atom_id res chain seq x y z
N MET A 1 15.71 13.87 -18.15
CA MET A 1 15.34 12.46 -18.12
C MET A 1 13.84 12.37 -18.30
N PRO A 2 13.31 11.68 -19.32
CA PRO A 2 11.86 11.54 -19.41
C PRO A 2 11.38 10.73 -18.21
N SER A 3 10.39 11.25 -17.49
CA SER A 3 9.67 10.51 -16.46
C SER A 3 9.07 9.28 -17.13
N ALA A 4 9.38 8.09 -16.61
CA ALA A 4 8.67 6.89 -17.03
C ALA A 4 7.18 7.17 -16.78
N ASP A 5 6.39 7.04 -17.84
CA ASP A 5 4.95 7.25 -17.80
C ASP A 5 4.37 6.32 -16.74
N ALA A 6 3.55 6.85 -15.84
CA ALA A 6 2.91 6.08 -14.77
C ALA A 6 2.15 4.85 -15.30
N SER A 7 1.65 4.94 -16.55
CA SER A 7 1.03 3.83 -17.26
C SER A 7 2.01 2.68 -17.53
N THR A 8 3.28 2.98 -17.79
CA THR A 8 4.33 1.98 -18.05
C THR A 8 4.73 1.27 -16.76
N ALA A 9 4.77 1.99 -15.64
CA ALA A 9 5.06 1.41 -14.32
C ALA A 9 3.94 0.45 -13.87
N MET A 10 2.68 0.77 -14.12
CA MET A 10 1.55 -0.13 -13.82
C MET A 10 1.53 -1.38 -14.69
N ASN A 11 1.89 -1.28 -15.97
CA ASN A 11 2.00 -2.44 -16.87
C ASN A 11 3.09 -3.43 -16.43
N GLN A 12 4.12 -2.96 -15.71
CA GLN A 12 5.20 -3.83 -15.22
C GLN A 12 4.90 -4.49 -13.88
N LEU A 13 3.94 -3.97 -13.11
CA LEU A 13 3.64 -4.42 -11.74
C LEU A 13 2.39 -5.30 -11.62
N SER A 14 1.60 -5.44 -12.68
CA SER A 14 0.38 -6.24 -12.65
C SER A 14 0.54 -7.55 -13.43
N PRO A 15 0.41 -8.70 -12.78
CA PRO A 15 0.29 -9.98 -13.47
C PRO A 15 -1.05 -10.13 -14.23
N PHE A 16 -1.96 -9.15 -14.11
CA PHE A 16 -3.31 -9.17 -14.65
C PHE A 16 -3.53 -8.21 -15.82
N GLY A 17 -2.48 -7.79 -16.53
CA GLY A 17 -2.63 -6.88 -17.69
C GLY A 17 -2.57 -5.39 -17.34
N GLY A 18 -2.88 -4.55 -18.31
CA GLY A 18 -2.77 -3.11 -18.20
C GLY A 18 -3.86 -2.45 -17.36
N LEU A 19 -3.75 -1.12 -17.20
CA LEU A 19 -4.69 -0.29 -16.43
C LEU A 19 -6.16 -0.48 -16.87
N GLU A 20 -6.42 -0.64 -18.16
CA GLU A 20 -7.79 -0.81 -18.68
C GLU A 20 -8.39 -2.18 -18.33
N GLU A 21 -7.58 -3.22 -18.29
CA GLU A 21 -8.04 -4.56 -17.89
C GLU A 21 -8.38 -4.57 -16.40
N MET A 22 -7.55 -3.95 -15.55
CA MET A 22 -7.85 -3.77 -14.13
C MET A 22 -9.12 -2.93 -13.93
N ALA A 23 -9.30 -1.85 -14.69
CA ALA A 23 -10.50 -1.03 -14.64
C ALA A 23 -11.77 -1.83 -15.02
N GLY A 24 -11.64 -2.74 -16.01
CA GLY A 24 -12.71 -3.68 -16.37
C GLY A 24 -13.14 -4.56 -15.19
N LEU A 25 -12.18 -5.20 -14.53
CA LEU A 25 -12.44 -6.05 -13.36
C LEU A 25 -13.06 -5.26 -12.19
N ILE A 26 -12.63 -4.01 -11.97
CA ILE A 26 -13.22 -3.14 -10.95
C ILE A 26 -14.68 -2.81 -11.29
N ARG A 27 -14.99 -2.46 -12.55
CA ARG A 27 -16.36 -2.17 -13.00
C ARG A 27 -17.29 -3.37 -12.80
N GLU A 28 -16.81 -4.56 -13.05
CA GLU A 28 -17.54 -5.81 -12.82
C GLU A 28 -17.76 -6.13 -11.33
N GLY A 29 -17.04 -5.44 -10.43
CA GLY A 29 -17.10 -5.70 -8.99
C GLY A 29 -16.32 -6.93 -8.55
N ASN A 30 -15.35 -7.36 -9.35
CA ASN A 30 -14.53 -8.55 -9.10
C ASN A 30 -13.23 -8.26 -8.33
N VAL A 31 -13.00 -6.99 -7.97
CA VAL A 31 -11.82 -6.54 -7.20
C VAL A 31 -12.28 -5.80 -5.96
N GLY A 32 -11.82 -6.24 -4.78
CA GLY A 32 -12.10 -5.59 -3.50
C GLY A 32 -10.91 -4.84 -2.92
N SER A 33 -9.69 -5.19 -3.34
CA SER A 33 -8.46 -4.55 -2.85
C SER A 33 -7.38 -4.52 -3.93
N LEU A 34 -6.46 -3.56 -3.80
CA LEU A 34 -5.28 -3.46 -4.65
C LEU A 34 -4.03 -3.34 -3.79
N LEU A 35 -3.00 -4.10 -4.15
CA LEU A 35 -1.70 -4.09 -3.49
C LEU A 35 -0.70 -3.25 -4.29
N ASN A 36 0.08 -2.42 -3.60
CA ASN A 36 1.19 -1.65 -4.14
C ASN A 36 0.82 -0.56 -5.18
N LEU A 37 -0.43 -0.14 -5.24
CA LEU A 37 -0.80 1.06 -5.98
C LEU A 37 -0.58 2.28 -5.07
N THR A 38 0.46 3.08 -5.38
CA THR A 38 0.94 4.16 -4.50
C THR A 38 0.91 5.55 -5.12
N ASP A 39 0.51 5.64 -6.39
CA ASP A 39 0.31 6.92 -7.06
C ASP A 39 -1.07 7.47 -6.70
N PRO A 40 -1.17 8.66 -6.05
CA PRO A 40 -2.45 9.20 -5.59
C PRO A 40 -3.45 9.46 -6.73
N GLU A 41 -2.99 9.81 -7.92
CA GLU A 41 -3.88 10.05 -9.06
C GLU A 41 -4.50 8.74 -9.55
N LEU A 42 -3.69 7.69 -9.63
CA LEU A 42 -4.15 6.35 -10.02
C LEU A 42 -5.02 5.72 -8.94
N VAL A 43 -4.69 5.90 -7.66
CA VAL A 43 -5.53 5.49 -6.54
C VAL A 43 -6.91 6.16 -6.64
N ASN A 44 -6.95 7.47 -6.84
CA ASN A 44 -8.21 8.20 -6.98
C ASN A 44 -9.00 7.79 -8.23
N LYS A 45 -8.32 7.49 -9.34
CA LYS A 45 -8.97 6.96 -10.55
C LYS A 45 -9.62 5.61 -10.28
N ALA A 46 -8.89 4.68 -9.67
CA ALA A 46 -9.40 3.35 -9.34
C ALA A 46 -10.59 3.43 -8.36
N GLN A 47 -10.51 4.30 -7.35
CA GLN A 47 -11.60 4.54 -6.40
C GLN A 47 -12.85 5.10 -7.07
N ARG A 48 -12.71 6.05 -8.00
CA ARG A 48 -13.86 6.57 -8.76
C ARG A 48 -14.53 5.47 -9.58
N ILE A 49 -13.76 4.66 -10.29
CA ILE A 49 -14.32 3.52 -11.04
C ILE A 49 -15.08 2.59 -10.10
N ALA A 50 -14.51 2.27 -8.93
CA ALA A 50 -15.16 1.38 -7.97
C ALA A 50 -16.48 1.94 -7.44
N VAL A 51 -16.52 3.24 -7.11
CA VAL A 51 -17.70 3.86 -6.48
C VAL A 51 -18.75 4.28 -7.50
N GLU A 52 -18.34 4.82 -8.64
CA GLU A 52 -19.24 5.47 -9.60
C GLU A 52 -19.61 4.56 -10.78
N GLU A 53 -18.74 3.62 -11.17
CA GLU A 53 -18.90 2.81 -12.37
C GLU A 53 -19.13 1.32 -12.08
N SER A 54 -18.85 0.85 -10.86
CA SER A 54 -19.05 -0.57 -10.54
C SER A 54 -20.46 -0.89 -10.10
N ARG A 55 -20.85 -2.13 -10.31
CA ARG A 55 -22.14 -2.67 -9.87
C ARG A 55 -22.39 -2.51 -8.37
N LEU A 56 -21.33 -2.55 -7.56
CA LEU A 56 -21.41 -2.58 -6.10
C LEU A 56 -21.34 -1.19 -5.47
N GLY A 57 -20.69 -0.22 -6.10
CA GLY A 57 -20.45 1.12 -5.54
C GLY A 57 -19.61 1.11 -4.25
N ILE A 58 -18.79 0.06 -4.05
CA ILE A 58 -17.97 -0.12 -2.84
C ILE A 58 -16.55 0.33 -3.13
N PRO A 59 -15.95 1.23 -2.30
CA PRO A 59 -14.55 1.62 -2.46
C PRO A 59 -13.60 0.43 -2.33
N LEU A 60 -12.47 0.50 -3.05
CA LEU A 60 -11.40 -0.48 -2.95
C LEU A 60 -10.56 -0.26 -1.68
N LEU A 61 -10.06 -1.34 -1.12
CA LEU A 61 -9.08 -1.29 -0.03
C LEU A 61 -7.67 -1.27 -0.62
N MET A 62 -7.00 -0.12 -0.51
CA MET A 62 -5.62 0.06 -0.98
C MET A 62 -4.65 -0.43 0.07
N SER A 63 -3.75 -1.35 -0.29
CA SER A 63 -2.86 -2.03 0.63
C SER A 63 -1.39 -1.95 0.23
N ARG A 64 -0.52 -2.02 1.23
CA ARG A 64 0.94 -2.07 1.06
C ARG A 64 1.63 -2.63 2.30
N ASP A 65 2.81 -3.21 2.08
CA ASP A 65 3.77 -3.53 3.15
C ASP A 65 4.42 -2.24 3.65
N VAL A 66 3.98 -1.74 4.82
CA VAL A 66 4.55 -0.57 5.51
C VAL A 66 5.06 -1.06 6.85
N ILE A 67 6.17 -1.81 6.84
CA ILE A 67 6.65 -2.59 7.99
C ILE A 67 7.55 -1.77 8.91
N HIS A 68 8.50 -1.04 8.32
CA HIS A 68 9.45 -0.20 9.07
C HIS A 68 9.67 1.17 8.41
N GLY A 69 8.57 1.83 8.08
CA GLY A 69 8.53 3.09 7.36
C GLY A 69 7.90 2.96 5.99
N TYR A 70 7.65 4.10 5.34
CA TYR A 70 7.08 4.20 4.01
C TYR A 70 7.99 5.03 3.10
N LYS A 71 7.87 6.34 3.07
CA LYS A 71 8.83 7.25 2.39
C LYS A 71 10.05 7.48 3.27
N THR A 72 9.84 7.68 4.56
CA THR A 72 10.88 7.67 5.58
C THR A 72 11.12 6.25 6.03
N ILE A 73 12.34 5.73 5.82
CA ILE A 73 12.71 4.37 6.19
C ILE A 73 13.36 4.36 7.57
N PHE A 74 12.78 3.57 8.47
CA PHE A 74 13.28 3.32 9.81
C PHE A 74 14.06 2.00 9.86
N PRO A 75 14.82 1.73 10.94
CA PRO A 75 15.44 0.41 11.15
C PRO A 75 14.41 -0.72 11.09
N ILE A 76 14.85 -1.90 10.69
CA ILE A 76 14.01 -3.12 10.76
C ILE A 76 13.53 -3.37 12.19
N PRO A 77 12.46 -4.15 12.41
CA PRO A 77 11.88 -4.38 13.74
C PRO A 77 12.88 -4.82 14.81
N LEU A 78 13.87 -5.65 14.45
CA LEU A 78 14.95 -6.05 15.36
C LEU A 78 15.79 -4.86 15.81
N GLY A 79 16.15 -3.95 14.90
CA GLY A 79 16.88 -2.73 15.22
C GLY A 79 16.06 -1.75 16.07
N GLN A 80 14.76 -1.66 15.81
CA GLN A 80 13.84 -0.86 16.62
C GLN A 80 13.73 -1.43 18.05
N ALA A 81 13.59 -2.75 18.18
CA ALA A 81 13.52 -3.44 19.47
C ALA A 81 14.82 -3.25 20.28
N ALA A 82 15.99 -3.21 19.64
CA ALA A 82 17.26 -2.98 20.29
C ALA A 82 17.40 -1.60 20.95
N THR A 83 16.51 -0.65 20.66
CA THR A 83 16.48 0.65 21.36
C THR A 83 15.92 0.54 22.79
N PHE A 84 15.18 -0.53 23.10
CA PHE A 84 14.41 -0.67 24.35
C PHE A 84 13.49 0.51 24.64
N ASN A 85 13.07 1.25 23.63
CA ASN A 85 12.22 2.42 23.75
C ASN A 85 10.96 2.28 22.89
N PRO A 86 9.84 1.84 23.47
CA PRO A 86 8.58 1.67 22.74
C PRO A 86 8.06 2.96 22.10
N GLN A 87 8.34 4.13 22.70
CA GLN A 87 7.89 5.41 22.17
C GLN A 87 8.51 5.72 20.80
N LEU A 88 9.79 5.41 20.61
CA LEU A 88 10.44 5.58 19.30
C LEU A 88 9.79 4.71 18.22
N VAL A 89 9.36 3.50 18.58
CA VAL A 89 8.67 2.60 17.66
C VAL A 89 7.28 3.15 17.29
N GLU A 90 6.54 3.65 18.29
CA GLU A 90 5.24 4.29 18.06
C GLU A 90 5.37 5.54 17.17
N ASP A 91 6.35 6.40 17.44
CA ASP A 91 6.58 7.61 16.66
C ASP A 91 6.94 7.28 15.20
N GLY A 92 7.80 6.28 14.99
CA GLY A 92 8.13 5.78 13.65
C GLY A 92 6.91 5.23 12.90
N ALA A 93 6.09 4.43 13.57
CA ALA A 93 4.85 3.90 13.01
C ALA A 93 3.85 5.03 12.66
N ARG A 94 3.77 6.07 13.49
CA ARG A 94 2.94 7.25 13.23
C ARG A 94 3.38 7.99 11.97
N VAL A 95 4.68 8.22 11.80
CA VAL A 95 5.22 8.86 10.58
C VAL A 95 4.87 8.01 9.35
N ALA A 96 5.12 6.71 9.42
CA ALA A 96 4.81 5.79 8.32
C ALA A 96 3.32 5.80 7.96
N ALA A 97 2.43 5.83 8.95
CA ALA A 97 0.99 5.88 8.74
C ALA A 97 0.53 7.20 8.09
N VAL A 98 1.10 8.33 8.49
CA VAL A 98 0.81 9.64 7.91
C VAL A 98 1.22 9.66 6.43
N GLU A 99 2.44 9.23 6.13
CA GLU A 99 2.98 9.19 4.77
C GLU A 99 2.17 8.24 3.86
N ALA A 100 1.88 7.03 4.33
CA ALA A 100 1.10 6.05 3.58
C ALA A 100 -0.34 6.51 3.33
N SER A 101 -0.96 7.13 4.34
CA SER A 101 -2.31 7.67 4.22
C SER A 101 -2.40 8.81 3.20
N ALA A 102 -1.36 9.61 3.07
CA ALA A 102 -1.30 10.69 2.08
C ALA A 102 -1.32 10.15 0.64
N ASP A 103 -0.76 8.96 0.41
CA ASP A 103 -0.79 8.28 -0.89
C ASP A 103 -2.04 7.37 -1.07
N GLY A 104 -2.99 7.44 -0.13
CA GLY A 104 -4.27 6.73 -0.24
C GLY A 104 -4.26 5.29 0.28
N ILE A 105 -3.17 4.82 0.87
CA ILE A 105 -3.09 3.49 1.48
C ILE A 105 -3.93 3.47 2.76
N ARG A 106 -4.77 2.45 2.91
CA ARG A 106 -5.70 2.27 4.04
C ARG A 106 -5.54 0.94 4.75
N TRP A 107 -4.71 0.06 4.21
CA TRP A 107 -4.41 -1.24 4.78
C TRP A 107 -2.90 -1.50 4.69
N THR A 108 -2.28 -1.79 5.82
CA THR A 108 -0.89 -2.22 5.91
C THR A 108 -0.79 -3.62 6.49
N PHE A 109 0.20 -4.38 6.05
CA PHE A 109 0.51 -5.72 6.57
C PHE A 109 1.53 -5.64 7.72
N ALA A 110 1.39 -4.65 8.57
CA ALA A 110 2.23 -4.41 9.74
C ALA A 110 1.35 -4.13 10.99
N PRO A 111 1.91 -4.30 12.20
CA PRO A 111 3.27 -4.75 12.50
C PRO A 111 3.47 -6.26 12.25
N MET A 112 4.73 -6.64 11.98
CA MET A 112 5.17 -8.04 12.04
C MET A 112 5.22 -8.45 13.51
N ILE A 113 4.47 -9.47 13.87
CA ILE A 113 4.35 -9.95 15.27
C ILE A 113 4.91 -11.37 15.45
N ASP A 114 5.83 -11.74 14.57
CA ASP A 114 6.52 -13.01 14.65
C ASP A 114 7.34 -13.10 15.94
N ILE A 115 7.29 -14.26 16.57
CA ILE A 115 8.00 -14.54 17.81
C ILE A 115 9.08 -15.57 17.52
N SER A 116 10.35 -15.24 17.79
CA SER A 116 11.42 -16.22 17.82
C SER A 116 11.47 -16.87 19.21
N ARG A 117 11.44 -18.20 19.24
CA ARG A 117 11.62 -19.01 20.45
C ARG A 117 13.00 -19.65 20.52
N ASP A 118 13.75 -19.56 19.43
CA ASP A 118 15.11 -20.07 19.30
C ASP A 118 16.05 -18.88 19.06
N PRO A 119 17.10 -18.72 19.87
CA PRO A 119 18.06 -17.62 19.72
C PRO A 119 19.07 -17.82 18.59
N LEU A 120 19.02 -18.95 17.84
CA LEU A 120 19.93 -19.27 16.74
C LEU A 120 19.39 -18.83 15.38
#